data_6c1f293d7d1eab0cf11edc9eed157823
#
_entry.id   6c1f293d7d1eab0cf11edc9eed157823
#
_cell.length_a   1.000
_cell.length_b   1.000
_cell.length_c   1.000
_cell.angle_alpha   90.00
_cell.angle_beta   90.00
_cell.angle_gamma   90.00
#
_symmetry.space_group_name_H-M   'P 1'
#
loop_
_entity.id
_entity.type
_entity.pdbx_description
1 polymer ?
#
loop_
_entity_poly.entity_id
_entity_poly.type
_entity_poly.pdbx_seq_one_letter_code
_entity_poly.pdbx_strand_id
1 'polypeptide(L)'
;GCYHGHVDSLLVKAGSGVSTFGLPDSPGVPDELAKLTYSCPYNDVDSVTKVVNEIGDDLAAIIVEPIAGNMGFVPGQSHFLKALRDLCDQTDAVLIFDEVMSGFRVALGGAQEIYKIKPDLTALGKVIGGGLPVGAFGGKESIMNQLAPIGPVYQAGTLSGNPLAMSAGIALMTALIDMNPFQQLEDASKYVLSAIKEMCDAK
;
A
#
# COMPACT_ATOMS: atom_id res chain seq x y z
N GLY A 1 -4.20 -4.53 -9.60
CA GLY A 1 -3.30 -5.59 -9.15
C GLY A 1 -2.87 -5.45 -7.71
N CYS A 2 -3.09 -4.30 -7.06
CA CYS A 2 -2.84 -4.15 -5.62
C CYS A 2 -3.81 -4.99 -4.79
N TYR A 3 -3.37 -5.39 -3.60
CA TYR A 3 -4.17 -6.09 -2.60
C TYR A 3 -4.13 -5.35 -1.27
N HIS A 4 -5.28 -4.93 -0.77
CA HIS A 4 -5.43 -4.10 0.42
C HIS A 4 -6.24 -4.79 1.54
N GLY A 5 -6.14 -6.10 1.65
CA GLY A 5 -6.94 -6.89 2.59
C GLY A 5 -8.29 -7.29 2.01
N HIS A 6 -9.24 -7.68 2.89
CA HIS A 6 -10.51 -8.27 2.52
C HIS A 6 -11.72 -7.50 3.09
N VAL A 7 -11.55 -6.22 3.35
CA VAL A 7 -12.68 -5.36 3.72
C VAL A 7 -13.62 -5.23 2.51
N ASP A 8 -14.91 -5.30 2.75
CA ASP A 8 -15.94 -5.39 1.69
C ASP A 8 -15.83 -4.28 0.65
N SER A 9 -15.53 -3.05 1.05
CA SER A 9 -15.38 -1.92 0.15
C SER A 9 -14.19 -2.03 -0.83
N LEU A 10 -13.20 -2.88 -0.54
CA LEU A 10 -12.01 -3.08 -1.36
C LEU A 10 -12.02 -4.42 -2.12
N LEU A 11 -13.08 -5.25 -1.93
CA LEU A 11 -13.31 -6.49 -2.69
C LEU A 11 -14.06 -6.19 -4.00
N VAL A 12 -13.38 -5.46 -4.90
CA VAL A 12 -13.95 -5.02 -6.17
C VAL A 12 -13.11 -5.51 -7.34
N LYS A 13 -13.77 -5.91 -8.44
CA LYS A 13 -13.12 -6.28 -9.69
C LYS A 13 -12.73 -5.04 -10.48
N ALA A 14 -11.56 -5.10 -11.12
CA ALA A 14 -11.22 -4.15 -12.17
C ALA A 14 -12.23 -4.30 -13.32
N GLY A 15 -12.94 -3.23 -13.65
CA GLY A 15 -13.81 -3.21 -14.81
C GLY A 15 -13.02 -3.16 -16.13
N SER A 16 -13.62 -3.64 -17.20
CA SER A 16 -13.00 -3.63 -18.54
C SER A 16 -13.15 -2.30 -19.30
N GLY A 17 -13.44 -1.20 -18.61
CA GLY A 17 -13.62 0.14 -19.22
C GLY A 17 -13.52 1.26 -18.19
N VAL A 18 -13.22 2.45 -18.70
CA VAL A 18 -12.90 3.66 -17.89
C VAL A 18 -14.05 4.17 -17.03
N SER A 19 -15.26 3.68 -17.23
CA SER A 19 -16.47 4.06 -16.49
C SER A 19 -17.13 2.87 -15.79
N THR A 20 -16.37 1.82 -15.46
CA THR A 20 -16.97 0.66 -14.82
C THR A 20 -16.96 0.84 -13.32
N PHE A 21 -18.12 1.09 -12.73
CA PHE A 21 -18.34 0.98 -11.30
C PHE A 21 -17.78 -0.34 -10.80
N GLY A 22 -17.13 -0.33 -9.63
CA GLY A 22 -16.64 -1.54 -9.00
C GLY A 22 -17.72 -2.60 -8.91
N LEU A 23 -17.47 -3.75 -9.51
CA LEU A 23 -18.32 -4.92 -9.31
C LEU A 23 -17.77 -5.72 -8.13
N PRO A 24 -18.64 -6.27 -7.25
CA PRO A 24 -18.17 -7.11 -6.15
C PRO A 24 -17.32 -8.27 -6.68
N ASP A 25 -16.17 -8.50 -6.06
CA ASP A 25 -15.30 -9.66 -6.35
C ASP A 25 -15.64 -10.88 -5.48
N SER A 26 -16.48 -10.68 -4.48
CA SER A 26 -16.90 -11.72 -3.55
C SER A 26 -18.41 -11.73 -3.38
N PRO A 27 -19.07 -12.91 -3.43
CA PRO A 27 -20.48 -13.02 -3.08
C PRO A 27 -20.73 -12.50 -1.65
N GLY A 28 -21.82 -11.76 -1.47
CA GLY A 28 -22.19 -11.17 -0.18
C GLY A 28 -21.75 -9.72 0.01
N VAL A 29 -20.89 -9.18 -0.83
CA VAL A 29 -20.59 -7.75 -0.85
C VAL A 29 -21.73 -7.00 -1.54
N PRO A 30 -22.38 -6.01 -0.87
CA PRO A 30 -23.43 -5.21 -1.49
C PRO A 30 -22.91 -4.38 -2.68
N ASP A 31 -23.68 -4.32 -3.77
CA ASP A 31 -23.32 -3.52 -4.93
C ASP A 31 -23.17 -2.03 -4.61
N GLU A 32 -23.98 -1.50 -3.71
CA GLU A 32 -23.93 -0.11 -3.26
C GLU A 32 -22.59 0.23 -2.62
N LEU A 33 -21.97 -0.71 -1.91
CA LEU A 33 -20.66 -0.54 -1.30
C LEU A 33 -19.55 -0.65 -2.34
N ALA A 34 -19.63 -1.66 -3.22
CA ALA A 34 -18.64 -1.86 -4.28
C ALA A 34 -18.56 -0.67 -5.25
N LYS A 35 -19.66 0.00 -5.53
CA LYS A 35 -19.71 1.18 -6.41
C LYS A 35 -18.93 2.40 -5.90
N LEU A 36 -18.58 2.42 -4.61
CA LEU A 36 -17.77 3.49 -4.00
C LEU A 36 -16.27 3.33 -4.26
N THR A 37 -15.85 2.26 -4.93
CA THR A 37 -14.44 1.98 -5.19
C THR A 37 -14.19 1.76 -6.67
N TYR A 38 -13.27 2.53 -7.22
CA TYR A 38 -12.83 2.46 -8.60
C TYR A 38 -11.46 1.76 -8.67
N SER A 39 -11.34 0.77 -9.54
CA SER A 39 -10.06 0.07 -9.77
C SER A 39 -9.48 0.50 -11.11
N CYS A 40 -8.29 1.11 -11.07
CA CYS A 40 -7.55 1.54 -12.26
C CYS A 40 -6.40 0.59 -12.58
N PRO A 41 -5.98 0.47 -13.86
CA PRO A 41 -4.76 -0.24 -14.21
C PRO A 41 -3.54 0.37 -13.52
N TYR A 42 -2.65 -0.51 -13.05
CA TYR A 42 -1.43 -0.09 -12.37
C TYR A 42 -0.42 0.49 -13.36
N ASN A 43 0.27 1.57 -12.98
CA ASN A 43 1.19 2.32 -13.84
C ASN A 43 0.53 3.03 -15.06
N ASP A 44 -0.79 3.25 -15.03
CA ASP A 44 -1.55 3.95 -16.04
C ASP A 44 -2.09 5.28 -15.51
N VAL A 45 -1.34 6.36 -15.73
CA VAL A 45 -1.68 7.72 -15.27
C VAL A 45 -2.96 8.22 -15.94
N ASP A 46 -3.13 7.95 -17.24
CA ASP A 46 -4.25 8.46 -18.01
C ASP A 46 -5.58 7.89 -17.50
N SER A 47 -5.62 6.58 -17.23
CA SER A 47 -6.79 5.93 -16.63
C SER A 47 -7.15 6.49 -15.27
N VAL A 48 -6.17 6.72 -14.39
CA VAL A 48 -6.43 7.32 -13.07
C VAL A 48 -6.92 8.74 -13.20
N THR A 49 -6.25 9.57 -14.02
CA THR A 49 -6.62 10.96 -14.24
C THR A 49 -8.06 11.09 -14.76
N LYS A 50 -8.45 10.20 -15.68
CA LYS A 50 -9.81 10.20 -16.20
C LYS A 50 -10.82 9.92 -15.10
N VAL A 51 -10.61 8.89 -14.28
CA VAL A 51 -11.49 8.54 -13.16
C VAL A 51 -11.56 9.68 -12.14
N VAL A 52 -10.42 10.28 -11.78
CA VAL A 52 -10.39 11.42 -10.85
C VAL A 52 -11.20 12.60 -11.39
N ASN A 53 -11.08 12.92 -12.68
CA ASN A 53 -11.86 13.99 -13.30
C ASN A 53 -13.37 13.68 -13.36
N GLU A 54 -13.75 12.40 -13.48
CA GLU A 54 -15.17 11.97 -13.46
C GLU A 54 -15.77 12.02 -12.05
N ILE A 55 -15.00 11.67 -11.01
CA ILE A 55 -15.45 11.66 -9.62
C ILE A 55 -15.49 13.10 -9.07
N GLY A 56 -14.50 13.91 -9.42
CA GLY A 56 -14.38 15.29 -8.94
C GLY A 56 -14.26 15.39 -7.42
N ASP A 57 -15.07 16.24 -6.82
CA ASP A 57 -15.04 16.55 -5.37
C ASP A 57 -15.49 15.37 -4.48
N ASP A 58 -16.07 14.30 -5.06
CA ASP A 58 -16.46 13.10 -4.32
C ASP A 58 -15.27 12.14 -4.04
N LEU A 59 -14.08 12.43 -4.58
CA LEU A 59 -12.89 11.62 -4.35
C LEU A 59 -12.37 11.78 -2.92
N ALA A 60 -12.52 10.74 -2.09
CA ALA A 60 -12.03 10.74 -0.72
C ALA A 60 -10.54 10.36 -0.61
N ALA A 61 -10.11 9.32 -1.32
CA ALA A 61 -8.76 8.80 -1.21
C ALA A 61 -8.31 8.01 -2.44
N ILE A 62 -7.01 7.95 -2.65
CA ILE A 62 -6.34 6.98 -3.53
C ILE A 62 -5.48 6.06 -2.67
N ILE A 63 -5.71 4.75 -2.74
CA ILE A 63 -4.88 3.74 -2.07
C ILE A 63 -4.08 2.96 -3.12
N VAL A 64 -2.79 2.76 -2.86
CA VAL A 64 -1.89 2.06 -3.77
C VAL A 64 -0.76 1.36 -2.99
N GLU A 65 -0.39 0.14 -3.42
CA GLU A 65 0.91 -0.42 -3.05
C GLU A 65 1.98 0.26 -3.92
N PRO A 66 2.96 0.98 -3.35
CA PRO A 66 4.04 1.59 -4.17
C PRO A 66 4.92 0.54 -4.86
N ILE A 67 4.95 -0.68 -4.32
CA ILE A 67 5.49 -1.88 -4.96
C ILE A 67 4.43 -2.97 -4.76
N ALA A 68 3.74 -3.34 -5.83
CA ALA A 68 2.60 -4.24 -5.78
C ALA A 68 3.04 -5.70 -5.60
N GLY A 69 2.88 -6.22 -4.38
CA GLY A 69 3.37 -7.55 -4.00
C GLY A 69 2.68 -8.69 -4.72
N ASN A 70 1.36 -8.71 -4.69
CA ASN A 70 0.57 -9.86 -5.17
C ASN A 70 0.53 -10.04 -6.69
N MET A 71 0.91 -9.05 -7.45
CA MET A 71 0.99 -9.16 -8.92
C MET A 71 2.40 -9.47 -9.45
N GLY A 72 3.30 -9.95 -8.59
CA GLY A 72 4.65 -10.34 -8.95
C GLY A 72 5.73 -9.36 -8.49
N PHE A 73 5.47 -8.61 -7.41
CA PHE A 73 6.37 -7.61 -6.85
C PHE A 73 6.74 -6.51 -7.86
N VAL A 74 5.73 -5.98 -8.52
CA VAL A 74 5.86 -4.98 -9.58
C VAL A 74 6.05 -3.60 -8.97
N PRO A 75 7.15 -2.90 -9.25
CA PRO A 75 7.36 -1.53 -8.78
C PRO A 75 6.46 -0.53 -9.51
N GLY A 76 5.93 0.44 -8.76
CA GLY A 76 5.31 1.61 -9.35
C GLY A 76 6.33 2.44 -10.11
N GLN A 77 5.99 2.89 -11.29
CA GLN A 77 6.84 3.84 -12.01
C GLN A 77 6.85 5.17 -11.29
N SER A 78 8.01 5.81 -11.16
CA SER A 78 8.15 7.05 -10.38
C SER A 78 7.21 8.16 -10.84
N HIS A 79 7.00 8.28 -12.17
CA HIS A 79 6.06 9.28 -12.70
C HIS A 79 4.59 8.95 -12.37
N PHE A 80 4.23 7.65 -12.30
CA PHE A 80 2.90 7.21 -11.90
C PHE A 80 2.61 7.56 -10.44
N LEU A 81 3.50 7.15 -9.52
CA LEU A 81 3.32 7.44 -8.10
C LEU A 81 3.33 8.94 -7.81
N LYS A 82 4.17 9.70 -8.54
CA LYS A 82 4.16 11.17 -8.46
C LYS A 82 2.83 11.75 -8.94
N ALA A 83 2.29 11.26 -10.06
CA ALA A 83 1.00 11.72 -10.58
C ALA A 83 -0.14 11.44 -9.57
N LEU A 84 -0.13 10.30 -8.87
CA LEU A 84 -1.11 10.03 -7.80
C LEU A 84 -1.02 11.06 -6.68
N ARG A 85 0.21 11.44 -6.27
CA ARG A 85 0.39 12.48 -5.25
C ARG A 85 -0.12 13.84 -5.74
N ASP A 86 0.25 14.22 -6.96
CA ASP A 86 -0.16 15.49 -7.56
C ASP A 86 -1.71 15.57 -7.73
N LEU A 87 -2.36 14.47 -8.12
CA LEU A 87 -3.82 14.38 -8.20
C LEU A 87 -4.50 14.52 -6.83
N CYS A 88 -3.99 13.84 -5.81
CA CYS A 88 -4.51 13.99 -4.45
C CYS A 88 -4.32 15.41 -3.91
N ASP A 89 -3.20 16.07 -4.23
CA ASP A 89 -2.96 17.45 -3.81
C ASP A 89 -3.91 18.45 -4.52
N GLN A 90 -4.32 18.15 -5.76
CA GLN A 90 -5.25 18.98 -6.54
C GLN A 90 -6.70 18.83 -6.09
N THR A 91 -7.09 17.66 -5.60
CA THR A 91 -8.47 17.32 -5.21
C THR A 91 -8.70 17.31 -3.70
N ASP A 92 -7.67 17.65 -2.90
CA ASP A 92 -7.68 17.51 -1.43
C ASP A 92 -8.01 16.09 -0.94
N ALA A 93 -7.77 15.08 -1.80
CA ALA A 93 -7.96 13.69 -1.48
C ALA A 93 -6.76 13.11 -0.71
N VAL A 94 -7.00 12.05 0.05
CA VAL A 94 -5.97 11.39 0.86
C VAL A 94 -5.18 10.38 0.01
N LEU A 95 -3.86 10.53 -0.10
CA LEU A 95 -3.00 9.48 -0.66
C LEU A 95 -2.61 8.48 0.42
N ILE A 96 -2.94 7.22 0.21
CA ILE A 96 -2.60 6.12 1.13
C ILE A 96 -1.59 5.20 0.44
N PHE A 97 -0.39 5.07 1.02
CA PHE A 97 0.55 4.03 0.62
C PHE A 97 0.31 2.77 1.46
N ASP A 98 -0.08 1.70 0.78
CA ASP A 98 -0.08 0.37 1.38
C ASP A 98 1.34 -0.20 1.32
N GLU A 99 2.07 -0.02 2.40
CA GLU A 99 3.42 -0.55 2.58
C GLU A 99 3.45 -1.82 3.44
N VAL A 100 2.35 -2.55 3.50
CA VAL A 100 2.30 -3.85 4.18
C VAL A 100 3.33 -4.83 3.62
N MET A 101 3.63 -4.76 2.31
CA MET A 101 4.69 -5.56 1.68
C MET A 101 6.05 -4.85 1.66
N SER A 102 6.10 -3.58 1.37
CA SER A 102 7.35 -2.83 1.11
C SER A 102 7.94 -2.16 2.35
N GLY A 103 7.12 -1.79 3.33
CA GLY A 103 7.57 -1.12 4.55
C GLY A 103 8.60 -1.93 5.32
N PHE A 104 9.73 -1.32 5.66
CA PHE A 104 10.88 -1.93 6.34
C PHE A 104 11.47 -3.16 5.62
N ARG A 105 11.05 -3.42 4.39
CA ARG A 105 11.55 -4.53 3.56
C ARG A 105 12.50 -4.05 2.48
N VAL A 106 12.11 -3.02 1.73
CA VAL A 106 12.88 -2.51 0.58
C VAL A 106 13.89 -1.44 0.99
N ALA A 107 13.61 -0.75 2.05
CA ALA A 107 14.48 0.22 2.73
C ALA A 107 13.99 0.40 4.18
N LEU A 108 14.77 1.04 5.04
CA LEU A 108 14.35 1.33 6.42
C LEU A 108 13.11 2.23 6.46
N GLY A 109 13.04 3.22 5.59
CA GLY A 109 11.87 4.09 5.41
C GLY A 109 10.86 3.57 4.37
N GLY A 110 10.97 2.32 3.94
CA GLY A 110 10.04 1.71 2.97
C GLY A 110 10.17 2.27 1.56
N ALA A 111 9.13 2.07 0.75
CA ALA A 111 9.09 2.55 -0.62
C ALA A 111 8.98 4.09 -0.69
N GLN A 112 8.35 4.74 0.27
CA GLN A 112 8.27 6.21 0.32
C GLN A 112 9.66 6.87 0.43
N GLU A 113 10.63 6.21 1.07
CA GLU A 113 12.03 6.66 1.08
C GLU A 113 12.66 6.55 -0.30
N ILE A 114 12.45 5.42 -1.00
CA ILE A 114 13.02 5.17 -2.34
C ILE A 114 12.45 6.15 -3.36
N TYR A 115 11.13 6.33 -3.38
CA TYR A 115 10.45 7.21 -4.35
C TYR A 115 10.47 8.69 -3.94
N LYS A 116 10.83 9.00 -2.69
CA LYS A 116 10.79 10.35 -2.11
C LYS A 116 9.43 11.01 -2.24
N ILE A 117 8.38 10.20 -2.06
CA ILE A 117 6.99 10.63 -2.05
C ILE A 117 6.45 10.40 -0.64
N LYS A 118 5.86 11.45 -0.05
CA LYS A 118 5.23 11.37 1.26
C LYS A 118 3.73 11.19 1.10
N PRO A 119 3.16 10.02 1.45
CA PRO A 119 1.72 9.84 1.48
C PRO A 119 1.10 10.58 2.67
N ASP A 120 -0.23 10.70 2.67
CA ASP A 120 -0.97 11.25 3.80
C ASP A 120 -1.15 10.20 4.90
N LEU A 121 -1.36 8.94 4.50
CA LEU A 121 -1.43 7.77 5.37
C LEU A 121 -0.56 6.64 4.83
N THR A 122 -0.03 5.84 5.73
CA THR A 122 0.73 4.62 5.43
C THR A 122 0.13 3.44 6.19
N ALA A 123 -0.19 2.35 5.50
CA ALA A 123 -0.52 1.08 6.10
C ALA A 123 0.73 0.19 6.21
N LEU A 124 0.93 -0.46 7.34
CA LEU A 124 2.08 -1.30 7.64
C LEU A 124 1.62 -2.65 8.20
N GLY A 125 2.44 -3.67 8.01
CA GLY A 125 2.19 -5.01 8.51
C GLY A 125 3.41 -5.90 8.31
N LYS A 126 3.19 -7.20 8.27
CA LYS A 126 4.23 -8.22 7.96
C LYS A 126 5.55 -8.00 8.72
N VAL A 127 6.52 -7.29 8.13
CA VAL A 127 7.86 -7.08 8.72
C VAL A 127 7.76 -6.48 10.13
N ILE A 128 6.89 -5.49 10.35
CA ILE A 128 6.78 -4.83 11.67
C ILE A 128 6.35 -5.78 12.80
N GLY A 129 5.83 -6.95 12.47
CA GLY A 129 5.39 -7.96 13.45
C GLY A 129 6.49 -8.92 13.90
N GLY A 130 7.67 -8.91 13.26
CA GLY A 130 8.75 -9.86 13.61
C GLY A 130 8.34 -11.33 13.45
N GLY A 131 7.45 -11.64 12.49
CA GLY A 131 6.87 -12.96 12.27
C GLY A 131 5.51 -13.20 12.96
N LEU A 132 5.06 -12.26 13.79
CA LEU A 132 3.76 -12.32 14.46
C LEU A 132 2.73 -11.41 13.75
N PRO A 133 1.42 -11.68 13.93
CA PRO A 133 0.36 -10.90 13.28
C PRO A 133 0.26 -9.49 13.88
N VAL A 134 0.66 -8.50 13.10
CA VAL A 134 0.56 -7.07 13.44
C VAL A 134 0.12 -6.30 12.20
N GLY A 135 -0.79 -5.36 12.40
CA GLY A 135 -1.11 -4.31 11.46
C GLY A 135 -1.00 -2.95 12.14
N ALA A 136 -0.55 -1.96 11.41
CA ALA A 136 -0.50 -0.59 11.88
C ALA A 136 -0.81 0.36 10.72
N PHE A 137 -1.29 1.54 11.05
CA PHE A 137 -1.40 2.64 10.11
C PHE A 137 -1.08 3.95 10.83
N GLY A 138 -0.63 4.92 10.06
CA GLY A 138 -0.28 6.23 10.57
C GLY A 138 -0.09 7.23 9.44
N GLY A 139 0.08 8.49 9.78
CA GLY A 139 0.29 9.54 8.79
C GLY A 139 0.15 10.95 9.34
N LYS A 140 -0.45 11.85 8.55
CA LYS A 140 -0.64 13.26 8.95
C LYS A 140 -1.40 13.36 10.27
N GLU A 141 -0.89 14.17 11.18
CA GLU A 141 -1.49 14.40 12.51
C GLU A 141 -2.96 14.84 12.41
N SER A 142 -3.28 15.72 11.47
CA SER A 142 -4.65 16.19 11.26
C SER A 142 -5.64 15.08 10.93
N ILE A 143 -5.19 14.01 10.25
CA ILE A 143 -6.00 12.83 9.95
C ILE A 143 -6.02 11.89 11.15
N MET A 144 -4.86 11.63 11.77
CA MET A 144 -4.78 10.72 12.91
C MET A 144 -5.54 11.24 14.13
N ASN A 145 -5.65 12.54 14.30
CA ASN A 145 -6.44 13.17 15.36
C ASN A 145 -7.97 12.99 15.20
N GLN A 146 -8.43 12.48 14.05
CA GLN A 146 -9.83 12.07 13.87
C GLN A 146 -10.15 10.74 14.58
N LEU A 147 -9.16 9.98 15.00
CA LEU A 147 -9.38 8.70 15.68
C LEU A 147 -9.77 8.90 17.14
N ALA A 148 -10.68 8.04 17.62
CA ALA A 148 -11.03 7.97 19.04
C ALA A 148 -9.78 7.62 19.89
N PRO A 149 -9.66 8.18 21.12
CA PRO A 149 -10.60 9.06 21.82
C PRO A 149 -10.50 10.57 21.49
N ILE A 150 -9.52 10.97 20.65
CA ILE A 150 -9.31 12.38 20.31
C ILE A 150 -10.41 12.86 19.34
N GLY A 151 -10.69 12.07 18.30
CA GLY A 151 -11.70 12.35 17.30
C GLY A 151 -12.87 11.36 17.34
N PRO A 152 -13.83 11.50 16.40
CA PRO A 152 -15.07 10.71 16.41
C PRO A 152 -14.92 9.34 15.73
N VAL A 153 -13.84 9.07 15.02
CA VAL A 153 -13.68 7.85 14.22
C VAL A 153 -13.26 6.68 15.09
N TYR A 154 -14.14 5.68 15.21
CA TYR A 154 -13.87 4.49 16.00
C TYR A 154 -12.91 3.53 15.29
N GLN A 155 -11.91 3.07 16.04
CA GLN A 155 -11.00 2.00 15.63
C GLN A 155 -10.68 1.15 16.87
N ALA A 156 -10.78 -0.18 16.74
CA ALA A 156 -10.42 -1.11 17.81
C ALA A 156 -9.98 -2.45 17.23
N GLY A 157 -9.20 -3.16 18.02
CA GLY A 157 -8.80 -4.54 17.76
C GLY A 157 -8.40 -5.21 19.06
N THR A 158 -9.02 -6.33 19.39
CA THR A 158 -8.81 -7.04 20.66
C THR A 158 -7.33 -7.38 20.90
N LEU A 159 -6.60 -7.73 19.85
CA LEU A 159 -5.18 -8.09 19.95
C LEU A 159 -4.24 -6.92 19.60
N SER A 160 -4.77 -5.71 19.38
CA SER A 160 -3.94 -4.54 19.12
C SER A 160 -3.03 -4.25 20.30
N GLY A 161 -1.73 -4.08 20.04
CA GLY A 161 -0.73 -3.80 21.07
C GLY A 161 -0.43 -4.98 22.01
N ASN A 162 -0.76 -6.23 21.63
CA ASN A 162 -0.45 -7.37 22.49
C ASN A 162 1.05 -7.49 22.74
N PRO A 163 1.47 -7.81 24.01
CA PRO A 163 2.88 -7.73 24.41
C PRO A 163 3.81 -8.62 23.60
N LEU A 164 3.35 -9.81 23.20
CA LEU A 164 4.15 -10.76 22.45
C LEU A 164 4.53 -10.22 21.07
N ALA A 165 3.52 -9.76 20.30
CA ALA A 165 3.74 -9.19 18.98
C ALA A 165 4.53 -7.86 19.04
N MET A 166 4.28 -7.03 20.06
CA MET A 166 5.06 -5.81 20.26
C MET A 166 6.54 -6.12 20.57
N SER A 167 6.83 -7.10 21.41
CA SER A 167 8.20 -7.51 21.73
C SER A 167 8.93 -8.05 20.51
N ALA A 168 8.28 -8.89 19.69
CA ALA A 168 8.87 -9.42 18.47
C ALA A 168 9.12 -8.31 17.44
N GLY A 169 8.16 -7.40 17.27
CA GLY A 169 8.29 -6.24 16.38
C GLY A 169 9.43 -5.32 16.80
N ILE A 170 9.52 -4.97 18.08
CA ILE A 170 10.61 -4.15 18.63
C ILE A 170 11.97 -4.82 18.38
N ALA A 171 12.10 -6.13 18.66
CA ALA A 171 13.35 -6.86 18.44
C ALA A 171 13.77 -6.83 16.95
N LEU A 172 12.83 -7.05 16.02
CA LEU A 172 13.14 -7.01 14.60
C LEU A 172 13.47 -5.58 14.13
N MET A 173 12.69 -4.56 14.54
CA MET A 173 12.97 -3.17 14.15
C MET A 173 14.34 -2.71 14.67
N THR A 174 14.69 -3.05 15.91
CA THR A 174 16.02 -2.76 16.47
C THR A 174 17.12 -3.43 15.64
N ALA A 175 16.97 -4.72 15.32
CA ALA A 175 17.94 -5.42 14.48
C ALA A 175 18.09 -4.80 13.09
N LEU A 176 17.00 -4.36 12.45
CA LEU A 176 17.05 -3.69 11.14
C LEU A 176 17.80 -2.35 11.21
N ILE A 177 17.63 -1.60 12.28
CA ILE A 177 18.33 -0.32 12.50
C ILE A 177 19.83 -0.59 12.72
N ASP A 178 20.16 -1.52 13.60
CA ASP A 178 21.54 -1.81 14.01
C ASP A 178 22.36 -2.44 12.87
N MET A 179 21.77 -3.40 12.16
CA MET A 179 22.46 -4.17 11.11
C MET A 179 22.43 -3.48 9.75
N ASN A 180 21.40 -2.65 9.47
CA ASN A 180 21.15 -2.04 8.17
C ASN A 180 21.36 -3.01 6.99
N PRO A 181 20.59 -4.11 6.88
CA PRO A 181 20.91 -5.23 5.99
C PRO A 181 20.55 -4.96 4.51
N PHE A 182 20.04 -3.78 4.16
CA PHE A 182 19.45 -3.51 2.84
C PHE A 182 20.46 -3.67 1.69
N GLN A 183 21.73 -3.27 1.89
CA GLN A 183 22.76 -3.47 0.88
C GLN A 183 23.05 -4.97 0.64
N GLN A 184 23.09 -5.77 1.71
CA GLN A 184 23.30 -7.23 1.61
C GLN A 184 22.13 -7.91 0.88
N LEU A 185 20.89 -7.48 1.16
CA LEU A 185 19.68 -7.97 0.49
C LEU A 185 19.69 -7.62 -1.00
N GLU A 186 20.11 -6.42 -1.36
CA GLU A 186 20.25 -5.98 -2.74
C GLU A 186 21.31 -6.81 -3.49
N ASP A 187 22.47 -7.04 -2.88
CA ASP A 187 23.56 -7.82 -3.49
C ASP A 187 23.16 -9.29 -3.66
N ALA A 188 22.49 -9.88 -2.67
CA ALA A 188 21.94 -11.24 -2.77
C ALA A 188 20.88 -11.35 -3.88
N SER A 189 20.01 -10.35 -4.01
CA SER A 189 18.99 -10.30 -5.08
C SER A 189 19.63 -10.21 -6.45
N LYS A 190 20.64 -9.38 -6.63
CA LYS A 190 21.40 -9.26 -7.89
C LYS A 190 22.09 -10.57 -8.26
N TYR A 191 22.71 -11.24 -7.29
CA TYR A 191 23.35 -12.54 -7.51
C TYR A 191 22.35 -13.59 -8.02
N VAL A 192 21.20 -13.73 -7.36
CA VAL A 192 20.14 -14.67 -7.77
C VAL A 192 19.61 -14.35 -9.15
N LEU A 193 19.33 -13.07 -9.44
CA LEU A 193 18.81 -12.63 -10.72
C LEU A 193 19.82 -12.89 -11.85
N SER A 194 21.13 -12.66 -11.63
CA SER A 194 22.18 -12.95 -12.61
C SER A 194 22.25 -14.44 -12.93
N ALA A 195 22.22 -15.30 -11.89
CA ALA A 195 22.25 -16.75 -12.08
C ALA A 195 21.02 -17.25 -12.86
N ILE A 196 19.83 -16.73 -12.55
CA ILE A 196 18.60 -17.08 -13.30
C ILE A 196 18.72 -16.64 -14.76
N LYS A 197 19.20 -15.44 -15.02
CA LYS A 197 19.40 -14.93 -16.37
C LYS A 197 20.35 -15.80 -17.18
N GLU A 198 21.52 -16.14 -16.63
CA GLU A 198 22.48 -17.04 -17.27
C GLU A 198 21.85 -18.40 -17.62
N MET A 199 21.02 -18.96 -16.73
CA MET A 199 20.31 -20.22 -16.99
C MET A 199 19.26 -20.10 -18.10
N CYS A 200 18.60 -18.94 -18.24
CA CYS A 200 17.64 -18.69 -19.31
C CYS A 200 18.31 -18.45 -20.65
N ASP A 201 19.44 -17.73 -20.67
CA ASP A 201 20.19 -17.40 -21.89
C ASP A 201 20.97 -18.62 -22.45
N ALA A 202 21.21 -19.67 -21.63
CA ALA A 202 21.87 -20.91 -22.02
C ALA A 202 20.96 -21.93 -22.72
N LYS A 203 19.67 -21.63 -22.92
CA LYS A 203 18.67 -22.45 -23.65
C LYS A 203 18.38 -21.87 -25.02
#